data_a5d46efb384f72999c9a19cfbc2ae2a4
#
_entry.id   a5d46efb384f72999c9a19cfbc2ae2a4
#
_cell.length_a   1.000
_cell.length_b   1.000
_cell.length_c   1.000
_cell.angle_alpha   90.00
_cell.angle_beta   90.00
_cell.angle_gamma   90.00
#
_symmetry.space_group_name_H-M   'P 1'
#
loop_
_entity.id
_entity.type
_entity.pdbx_description
1 polymer ?
#
loop_
_entity_poly.entity_id
_entity_poly.type
_entity_poly.pdbx_seq_one_letter_code
_entity_poly.pdbx_strand_id
1 'polypeptide(L)'
;MPVPQKKQSSYDASAAIAARRAAYKRRTLFFALAGIILVIDYLTKAWVVATIPVGETHASWGNIRITHVLNSGAAFGLGEKFTVFITIFSMVIISAVASALWRTTSNAWATGLALILGGAFGNLYDRLFRPPAAFSGHVIDFISVGQFPVFNVADSAVTIGVVIVLICLLAVSYTHLRAHET
;
A
#
# COMPACT_ATOMS: atom_id res chain seq x y z
N MET A 1 48.66 22.44 1.34
CA MET A 1 48.13 23.51 0.48
C MET A 1 46.60 23.45 0.50
N PRO A 2 45.86 24.51 0.83
CA PRO A 2 44.39 24.49 0.75
C PRO A 2 43.93 24.42 -0.69
N VAL A 3 42.86 23.60 -0.94
CA VAL A 3 42.25 23.45 -2.26
C VAL A 3 41.68 24.81 -2.70
N PRO A 4 41.90 25.24 -3.96
CA PRO A 4 41.36 26.51 -4.45
C PRO A 4 39.82 26.51 -4.35
N GLN A 5 39.20 27.58 -3.84
CA GLN A 5 37.78 27.73 -3.59
C GLN A 5 36.90 27.33 -4.81
N LYS A 6 37.32 27.61 -6.04
CA LYS A 6 36.62 27.29 -7.28
C LYS A 6 36.51 25.76 -7.52
N LYS A 7 37.54 24.98 -7.13
CA LYS A 7 37.50 23.50 -7.18
C LYS A 7 36.58 22.96 -6.10
N GLN A 8 36.59 23.50 -4.88
CA GLN A 8 35.70 23.10 -3.79
C GLN A 8 34.24 23.26 -4.21
N SER A 9 33.85 24.43 -4.74
CA SER A 9 32.48 24.70 -5.21
C SER A 9 32.02 23.73 -6.31
N SER A 10 32.92 23.31 -7.23
CA SER A 10 32.55 22.33 -8.27
C SER A 10 32.37 20.93 -7.73
N TYR A 11 33.13 20.51 -6.72
CA TYR A 11 32.94 19.22 -6.03
C TYR A 11 31.63 19.20 -5.24
N ASP A 12 31.30 20.29 -4.53
CA ASP A 12 30.07 20.40 -3.75
C ASP A 12 28.82 20.37 -4.65
N ALA A 13 28.87 21.04 -5.81
CA ALA A 13 27.80 21.00 -6.81
C ALA A 13 27.59 19.58 -7.39
N SER A 14 28.68 18.89 -7.73
CA SER A 14 28.59 17.52 -8.28
C SER A 14 28.09 16.51 -7.24
N ALA A 15 28.50 16.63 -5.98
CA ALA A 15 28.00 15.82 -4.88
C ALA A 15 26.50 16.06 -4.62
N ALA A 16 26.04 17.30 -4.67
CA ALA A 16 24.62 17.64 -4.53
C ALA A 16 23.76 17.07 -5.66
N ILE A 17 24.26 17.09 -6.90
CA ILE A 17 23.58 16.48 -8.07
C ILE A 17 23.50 14.97 -7.89
N ALA A 18 24.59 14.31 -7.48
CA ALA A 18 24.62 12.86 -7.24
C ALA A 18 23.63 12.46 -6.13
N ALA A 19 23.59 13.18 -5.02
CA ALA A 19 22.64 12.96 -3.92
C ALA A 19 21.18 13.11 -4.38
N ARG A 20 20.86 14.14 -5.16
CA ARG A 20 19.52 14.33 -5.74
C ARG A 20 19.12 13.17 -6.67
N ARG A 21 20.02 12.71 -7.54
CA ARG A 21 19.81 11.56 -8.43
C ARG A 21 19.57 10.28 -7.64
N ALA A 22 20.34 10.02 -6.59
CA ALA A 22 20.16 8.86 -5.71
C ALA A 22 18.81 8.89 -4.99
N ALA A 23 18.41 10.04 -4.44
CA ALA A 23 17.11 10.21 -3.80
C ALA A 23 15.95 10.01 -4.78
N TYR A 24 16.07 10.52 -6.01
CA TYR A 24 15.04 10.30 -7.05
C TYR A 24 14.93 8.82 -7.44
N LYS A 25 16.05 8.15 -7.74
CA LYS A 25 16.05 6.71 -8.06
C LYS A 25 15.39 5.89 -6.94
N ARG A 26 15.72 6.19 -5.69
CA ARG A 26 15.14 5.52 -4.53
C ARG A 26 13.62 5.69 -4.48
N ARG A 27 13.12 6.92 -4.64
CA ARG A 27 11.66 7.19 -4.69
C ARG A 27 10.98 6.41 -5.80
N THR A 28 11.55 6.44 -7.01
CA THR A 28 11.03 5.70 -8.17
C THR A 28 10.89 4.21 -7.87
N LEU A 29 11.88 3.59 -7.18
CA LEU A 29 11.82 2.17 -6.82
C LEU A 29 10.63 1.86 -5.89
N PHE A 30 10.36 2.69 -4.88
CA PHE A 30 9.27 2.44 -3.96
C PHE A 30 7.88 2.74 -4.57
N PHE A 31 7.76 3.74 -5.43
CA PHE A 31 6.53 3.93 -6.21
C PHE A 31 6.33 2.81 -7.24
N ALA A 32 7.40 2.28 -7.83
CA ALA A 32 7.33 1.10 -8.68
C ALA A 32 6.87 -0.14 -7.89
N LEU A 33 7.35 -0.34 -6.66
CA LEU A 33 6.86 -1.40 -5.78
C LEU A 33 5.35 -1.26 -5.53
N ALA A 34 4.86 -0.07 -5.22
CA ALA A 34 3.43 0.18 -5.07
C ALA A 34 2.66 -0.15 -6.36
N GLY A 35 3.18 0.22 -7.53
CA GLY A 35 2.62 -0.12 -8.83
C GLY A 35 2.58 -1.63 -9.08
N ILE A 36 3.63 -2.36 -8.70
CA ILE A 36 3.67 -3.84 -8.82
C ILE A 36 2.58 -4.48 -7.96
N ILE A 37 2.41 -4.05 -6.71
CA ILE A 37 1.35 -4.56 -5.83
C ILE A 37 -0.04 -4.30 -6.43
N LEU A 38 -0.30 -3.08 -6.92
CA LEU A 38 -1.54 -2.74 -7.62
C LEU A 38 -1.80 -3.67 -8.80
N VAL A 39 -0.79 -3.92 -9.63
CA VAL A 39 -0.92 -4.80 -10.82
C VAL A 39 -1.19 -6.25 -10.41
N ILE A 40 -0.50 -6.78 -9.41
CA ILE A 40 -0.72 -8.14 -8.90
C ILE A 40 -2.15 -8.27 -8.35
N ASP A 41 -2.60 -7.30 -7.53
CA ASP A 41 -3.96 -7.29 -7.00
C ASP A 41 -5.00 -7.24 -8.12
N TYR A 42 -4.83 -6.35 -9.10
CA TYR A 42 -5.72 -6.24 -10.25
C TYR A 42 -5.81 -7.56 -11.05
N LEU A 43 -4.66 -8.16 -11.38
CA LEU A 43 -4.60 -9.38 -12.18
C LEU A 43 -5.21 -10.58 -11.45
N THR A 44 -4.95 -10.72 -10.15
CA THR A 44 -5.54 -11.79 -9.34
C THR A 44 -7.06 -11.64 -9.22
N LYS A 45 -7.57 -10.43 -8.99
CA LYS A 45 -9.00 -10.13 -8.98
C LYS A 45 -9.65 -10.34 -10.35
N ALA A 46 -8.99 -9.94 -11.43
CA ALA A 46 -9.48 -10.16 -12.79
C ALA A 46 -9.59 -11.66 -13.10
N TRP A 47 -8.61 -12.46 -12.69
CA TRP A 47 -8.67 -13.93 -12.80
C TRP A 47 -9.85 -14.49 -12.00
N VAL A 48 -10.06 -14.09 -10.75
CA VAL A 48 -11.19 -14.54 -9.92
C VAL A 48 -12.51 -14.24 -10.61
N VAL A 49 -12.71 -13.01 -11.08
CA VAL A 49 -13.96 -12.61 -11.77
C VAL A 49 -14.20 -13.41 -13.04
N ALA A 50 -13.15 -13.76 -13.77
CA ALA A 50 -13.25 -14.50 -15.03
C ALA A 50 -13.51 -16.00 -14.83
N THR A 51 -13.11 -16.57 -13.67
CA THR A 51 -13.09 -18.04 -13.50
C THR A 51 -14.03 -18.56 -12.42
N ILE A 52 -14.46 -17.72 -11.48
CA ILE A 52 -15.25 -18.15 -10.32
C ILE A 52 -16.54 -17.34 -10.26
N PRO A 53 -17.72 -17.96 -10.36
CA PRO A 53 -18.99 -17.29 -10.12
C PRO A 53 -19.05 -16.69 -8.71
N VAL A 54 -19.79 -15.59 -8.56
CA VAL A 54 -19.96 -14.92 -7.27
C VAL A 54 -20.60 -15.87 -6.24
N GLY A 55 -19.99 -15.98 -5.08
CA GLY A 55 -20.42 -16.84 -3.98
C GLY A 55 -19.90 -18.28 -4.06
N GLU A 56 -19.19 -18.65 -5.14
CA GLU A 56 -18.66 -20.00 -5.31
C GLU A 56 -17.19 -20.12 -4.86
N THR A 57 -16.77 -21.37 -4.65
CA THR A 57 -15.39 -21.73 -4.27
C THR A 57 -14.78 -22.55 -5.42
N HIS A 58 -13.63 -22.07 -5.94
CA HIS A 58 -12.89 -22.74 -7.00
C HIS A 58 -11.99 -23.86 -6.48
N ALA A 59 -11.30 -23.64 -5.37
CA ALA A 59 -10.34 -24.58 -4.81
C ALA A 59 -10.34 -24.52 -3.28
N SER A 60 -10.03 -25.67 -2.64
CA SER A 60 -9.95 -25.80 -1.19
C SER A 60 -8.77 -26.71 -0.81
N TRP A 61 -7.94 -26.26 0.11
CA TRP A 61 -6.81 -27.00 0.68
C TRP A 61 -6.86 -26.88 2.21
N GLY A 62 -7.53 -27.83 2.85
CA GLY A 62 -7.78 -27.78 4.29
C GLY A 62 -8.60 -26.54 4.66
N ASN A 63 -8.01 -25.64 5.45
CA ASN A 63 -8.66 -24.40 5.90
C ASN A 63 -8.51 -23.22 4.93
N ILE A 64 -7.78 -23.38 3.82
CA ILE A 64 -7.58 -22.31 2.82
C ILE A 64 -8.50 -22.58 1.64
N ARG A 65 -9.24 -21.58 1.20
CA ARG A 65 -10.15 -21.66 0.04
C ARG A 65 -9.95 -20.44 -0.85
N ILE A 66 -10.14 -20.63 -2.14
CA ILE A 66 -10.25 -19.53 -3.10
C ILE A 66 -11.72 -19.41 -3.49
N THR A 67 -12.35 -18.29 -3.15
CA THR A 67 -13.78 -18.04 -3.33
C THR A 67 -13.99 -16.64 -3.92
N HIS A 68 -15.14 -16.38 -4.51
CA HIS A 68 -15.45 -15.05 -5.06
C HIS A 68 -16.49 -14.35 -4.19
N VAL A 69 -16.06 -13.35 -3.44
CA VAL A 69 -16.92 -12.55 -2.57
C VAL A 69 -16.88 -11.08 -3.01
N LEU A 70 -18.07 -10.47 -3.09
CA LEU A 70 -18.23 -9.05 -3.34
C LEU A 70 -18.33 -8.29 -1.99
N ASN A 71 -17.32 -7.48 -1.69
CA ASN A 71 -17.25 -6.71 -0.45
C ASN A 71 -17.62 -5.24 -0.71
N SER A 72 -18.81 -4.85 -0.30
CA SER A 72 -19.27 -3.46 -0.36
C SER A 72 -18.58 -2.55 0.67
N GLY A 73 -17.86 -3.10 1.65
CA GLY A 73 -17.34 -2.35 2.80
C GLY A 73 -18.43 -1.95 3.80
N ALA A 74 -19.67 -2.32 3.54
CA ALA A 74 -20.81 -2.07 4.42
C ALA A 74 -20.95 -3.23 5.42
N ALA A 75 -19.98 -3.39 6.33
CA ALA A 75 -20.21 -4.17 7.53
C ALA A 75 -21.45 -3.56 8.25
N PHE A 76 -22.38 -4.41 8.67
CA PHE A 76 -23.58 -4.01 9.42
C PHE A 76 -24.74 -3.37 8.64
N GLY A 77 -24.82 -3.54 7.31
CA GLY A 77 -26.02 -3.08 6.56
C GLY A 77 -26.14 -1.56 6.36
N LEU A 78 -25.05 -0.81 6.50
CA LEU A 78 -25.03 0.65 6.41
C LEU A 78 -25.21 1.20 4.98
N GLY A 79 -25.35 0.32 3.97
CA GLY A 79 -25.73 0.67 2.61
C GLY A 79 -24.68 1.41 1.77
N GLU A 80 -25.05 1.78 0.56
CA GLU A 80 -24.16 2.40 -0.45
C GLU A 80 -23.53 3.72 -0.01
N LYS A 81 -24.22 4.52 0.81
CA LYS A 81 -23.70 5.82 1.31
C LYS A 81 -22.43 5.63 2.14
N PHE A 82 -22.35 4.54 2.90
CA PHE A 82 -21.16 4.23 3.68
C PHE A 82 -19.98 3.80 2.79
N THR A 83 -20.27 3.06 1.72
CA THR A 83 -19.25 2.68 0.71
C THR A 83 -18.64 3.91 0.06
N VAL A 84 -19.45 4.90 -0.33
CA VAL A 84 -18.96 6.17 -0.89
C VAL A 84 -18.07 6.90 0.11
N PHE A 85 -18.48 6.97 1.39
CA PHE A 85 -17.66 7.58 2.43
C PHE A 85 -16.30 6.88 2.57
N ILE A 86 -16.27 5.53 2.63
CA ILE A 86 -15.02 4.76 2.68
C ILE A 86 -14.15 5.07 1.46
N THR A 87 -14.73 5.18 0.27
CA THR A 87 -14.01 5.47 -0.97
C THR A 87 -13.35 6.84 -0.92
N ILE A 88 -14.07 7.87 -0.52
CA ILE A 88 -13.53 9.23 -0.37
C ILE A 88 -12.44 9.25 0.72
N PHE A 89 -12.70 8.62 1.86
CA PHE A 89 -11.74 8.54 2.96
C PHE A 89 -10.45 7.82 2.52
N SER A 90 -10.56 6.73 1.76
CA SER A 90 -9.39 6.02 1.23
C SER A 90 -8.56 6.89 0.29
N MET A 91 -9.16 7.77 -0.52
CA MET A 91 -8.43 8.72 -1.36
C MET A 91 -7.61 9.71 -0.52
N VAL A 92 -8.15 10.18 0.60
CA VAL A 92 -7.42 11.07 1.52
C VAL A 92 -6.23 10.32 2.14
N ILE A 93 -6.43 9.09 2.61
CA ILE A 93 -5.35 8.26 3.18
C ILE A 93 -4.27 7.98 2.12
N ILE A 94 -4.65 7.60 0.90
CA ILE A 94 -3.72 7.38 -0.21
C ILE A 94 -2.85 8.61 -0.47
N SER A 95 -3.45 9.79 -0.48
CA SER A 95 -2.74 11.06 -0.69
C SER A 95 -1.75 11.34 0.44
N ALA A 96 -2.13 11.09 1.69
CA ALA A 96 -1.28 11.23 2.86
C ALA A 96 -0.10 10.24 2.81
N VAL A 97 -0.37 8.96 2.51
CA VAL A 97 0.65 7.89 2.40
C VAL A 97 1.62 8.18 1.25
N ALA A 98 1.13 8.60 0.09
CA ALA A 98 1.98 8.99 -1.05
C ALA A 98 2.89 10.17 -0.71
N SER A 99 2.38 11.17 0.01
CA SER A 99 3.15 12.31 0.50
C SER A 99 4.22 11.89 1.52
N ALA A 100 3.89 10.98 2.45
CA ALA A 100 4.82 10.42 3.40
C ALA A 100 5.93 9.60 2.70
N LEU A 101 5.56 8.76 1.74
CA LEU A 101 6.50 7.98 0.92
C LEU A 101 7.48 8.89 0.17
N TRP A 102 6.98 9.99 -0.40
CA TRP A 102 7.82 10.95 -1.10
C TRP A 102 8.86 11.62 -0.19
N ARG A 103 8.50 11.88 1.07
CA ARG A 103 9.32 12.60 2.04
C ARG A 103 10.28 11.72 2.85
N THR A 104 9.94 10.44 3.04
CA THR A 104 10.77 9.55 3.88
C THR A 104 12.15 9.29 3.27
N THR A 105 13.15 9.19 4.13
CA THR A 105 14.52 8.82 3.76
C THR A 105 14.89 7.39 4.18
N SER A 106 14.12 6.78 5.07
CA SER A 106 14.31 5.40 5.53
C SER A 106 13.76 4.40 4.52
N ASN A 107 14.54 3.36 4.17
CA ASN A 107 14.09 2.31 3.28
C ASN A 107 13.01 1.43 3.91
N ALA A 108 13.12 1.13 5.22
CA ALA A 108 12.10 0.33 5.91
C ALA A 108 10.74 1.05 5.93
N TRP A 109 10.72 2.34 6.27
CA TRP A 109 9.52 3.16 6.16
C TRP A 109 8.97 3.21 4.74
N ALA A 110 9.84 3.42 3.74
CA ALA A 110 9.44 3.48 2.35
C ALA A 110 8.84 2.14 1.86
N THR A 111 9.37 1.00 2.30
CA THR A 111 8.80 -0.33 2.00
C THR A 111 7.39 -0.46 2.56
N GLY A 112 7.19 -0.18 3.85
CA GLY A 112 5.86 -0.26 4.48
C GLY A 112 4.85 0.67 3.81
N LEU A 113 5.24 1.94 3.56
CA LEU A 113 4.37 2.91 2.89
C LEU A 113 4.06 2.53 1.44
N ALA A 114 5.01 1.93 0.70
CA ALA A 114 4.78 1.48 -0.67
C ALA A 114 3.79 0.31 -0.73
N LEU A 115 3.87 -0.64 0.21
CA LEU A 115 2.90 -1.74 0.32
C LEU A 115 1.50 -1.23 0.66
N ILE A 116 1.38 -0.32 1.63
CA ILE A 116 0.10 0.33 1.96
C ILE A 116 -0.46 1.07 0.74
N LEU A 117 0.38 1.83 0.04
CA LEU A 117 -0.02 2.63 -1.11
C LEU A 117 -0.54 1.75 -2.24
N GLY A 118 0.19 0.68 -2.60
CA GLY A 118 -0.19 -0.24 -3.67
C GLY A 118 -1.49 -0.99 -3.36
N GLY A 119 -1.63 -1.53 -2.15
CA GLY A 119 -2.85 -2.20 -1.71
C GLY A 119 -4.05 -1.24 -1.63
N ALA A 120 -3.87 -0.05 -1.06
CA ALA A 120 -4.94 0.94 -1.00
C ALA A 120 -5.43 1.35 -2.40
N PHE A 121 -4.53 1.52 -3.38
CA PHE A 121 -4.91 1.76 -4.77
C PHE A 121 -5.64 0.58 -5.39
N GLY A 122 -5.27 -0.67 -5.09
CA GLY A 122 -5.96 -1.87 -5.59
C GLY A 122 -7.43 -1.90 -5.15
N ASN A 123 -7.70 -1.69 -3.88
CA ASN A 123 -9.07 -1.63 -3.36
C ASN A 123 -9.80 -0.35 -3.81
N LEU A 124 -9.13 0.78 -3.96
CA LEU A 124 -9.72 1.99 -4.51
C LEU A 124 -10.13 1.82 -5.97
N TYR A 125 -9.32 1.13 -6.79
CA TYR A 125 -9.67 0.81 -8.17
C TYR A 125 -11.01 0.09 -8.27
N ASP A 126 -11.23 -0.96 -7.46
CA ASP A 126 -12.50 -1.68 -7.43
C ASP A 126 -13.67 -0.75 -7.07
N ARG A 127 -13.51 0.10 -6.07
CA ARG A 127 -14.57 1.02 -5.62
C ARG A 127 -14.93 2.08 -6.66
N LEU A 128 -13.98 2.46 -7.52
CA LEU A 128 -14.21 3.48 -8.55
C LEU A 128 -14.76 2.89 -9.85
N PHE A 129 -14.36 1.65 -10.22
CA PHE A 129 -14.56 1.14 -11.57
C PHE A 129 -15.41 -0.13 -11.66
N ARG A 130 -15.72 -0.80 -10.53
CA ARG A 130 -16.59 -1.98 -10.54
C ARG A 130 -18.04 -1.62 -10.21
N PRO A 131 -19.01 -2.50 -10.59
CA PRO A 131 -20.39 -2.37 -10.18
C PRO A 131 -20.55 -2.26 -8.64
N PRO A 132 -21.66 -1.66 -8.13
CA PRO A 132 -22.83 -1.20 -8.89
C PRO A 132 -22.66 0.19 -9.56
N ALA A 133 -21.85 1.09 -8.99
CA ALA A 133 -21.64 2.44 -9.54
C ALA A 133 -20.28 2.99 -9.10
N ALA A 134 -19.80 4.04 -9.78
CA ALA A 134 -18.60 4.75 -9.38
C ALA A 134 -18.70 5.21 -7.92
N PHE A 135 -17.59 5.11 -7.17
CA PHE A 135 -17.46 5.35 -5.72
C PHE A 135 -18.18 4.36 -4.79
N SER A 136 -19.07 3.51 -5.30
CA SER A 136 -19.77 2.47 -4.54
C SER A 136 -19.48 1.05 -5.04
N GLY A 137 -18.48 0.88 -5.92
CA GLY A 137 -18.06 -0.41 -6.43
C GLY A 137 -17.65 -1.38 -5.32
N HIS A 138 -17.93 -2.67 -5.55
CA HIS A 138 -17.57 -3.73 -4.61
C HIS A 138 -16.13 -4.18 -4.82
N VAL A 139 -15.40 -4.34 -3.74
CA VAL A 139 -14.07 -4.95 -3.73
C VAL A 139 -14.21 -6.46 -3.92
N ILE A 140 -13.33 -7.05 -4.74
CA ILE A 140 -13.27 -8.49 -4.94
C ILE A 140 -12.36 -9.11 -3.88
N ASP A 141 -12.95 -9.89 -2.97
CA ASP A 141 -12.24 -10.66 -1.97
C ASP A 141 -12.29 -12.14 -2.34
N PHE A 142 -11.17 -12.86 -2.17
CA PHE A 142 -11.10 -14.23 -2.67
C PHE A 142 -10.25 -15.20 -1.83
N ILE A 143 -9.45 -14.74 -0.89
CA ILE A 143 -8.66 -15.59 0.00
C ILE A 143 -9.44 -15.80 1.29
N SER A 144 -9.87 -17.04 1.55
CA SER A 144 -10.58 -17.46 2.74
C SER A 144 -9.69 -18.38 3.57
N VAL A 145 -9.48 -18.07 4.84
CA VAL A 145 -8.67 -18.88 5.77
C VAL A 145 -9.46 -19.16 7.04
N GLY A 146 -9.92 -20.39 7.19
CA GLY A 146 -10.73 -20.81 8.35
C GLY A 146 -11.99 -19.98 8.50
N GLN A 147 -12.10 -19.27 9.65
CA GLN A 147 -13.19 -18.35 9.98
C GLN A 147 -12.81 -16.88 9.80
N PHE A 148 -11.61 -16.60 9.33
CA PHE A 148 -11.18 -15.21 9.07
C PHE A 148 -11.99 -14.61 7.92
N PRO A 149 -12.34 -13.31 7.97
CA PRO A 149 -12.99 -12.65 6.85
C PRO A 149 -12.22 -12.86 5.55
N VAL A 150 -12.95 -13.03 4.44
CA VAL A 150 -12.32 -13.19 3.13
C VAL A 150 -11.61 -11.89 2.76
N PHE A 151 -10.41 -12.00 2.21
CA PHE A 151 -9.55 -10.87 1.87
C PHE A 151 -8.88 -11.07 0.51
N ASN A 152 -8.08 -10.11 0.09
CA ASN A 152 -7.39 -10.10 -1.21
C ASN A 152 -5.89 -9.75 -1.06
N VAL A 153 -5.19 -9.62 -2.19
CA VAL A 153 -3.76 -9.27 -2.21
C VAL A 153 -3.53 -7.84 -1.68
N ALA A 154 -4.42 -6.90 -2.02
CA ALA A 154 -4.34 -5.53 -1.53
C ALA A 154 -4.41 -5.45 0.00
N ASP A 155 -5.33 -6.19 0.63
CA ASP A 155 -5.47 -6.24 2.09
C ASP A 155 -4.23 -6.84 2.76
N SER A 156 -3.68 -7.90 2.16
CA SER A 156 -2.41 -8.51 2.60
C SER A 156 -1.26 -7.50 2.57
N ALA A 157 -1.14 -6.76 1.46
CA ALA A 157 -0.10 -5.75 1.30
C ALA A 157 -0.27 -4.60 2.31
N VAL A 158 -1.49 -4.09 2.51
CA VAL A 158 -1.78 -3.07 3.52
C VAL A 158 -1.42 -3.57 4.91
N THR A 159 -1.83 -4.78 5.28
CA THR A 159 -1.55 -5.36 6.60
C THR A 159 -0.04 -5.50 6.85
N ILE A 160 0.71 -6.08 5.90
CA ILE A 160 2.17 -6.21 6.01
C ILE A 160 2.82 -4.82 6.09
N GLY A 161 2.38 -3.89 5.26
CA GLY A 161 2.90 -2.52 5.25
C GLY A 161 2.68 -1.80 6.58
N VAL A 162 1.49 -1.93 7.18
CA VAL A 162 1.16 -1.38 8.50
C VAL A 162 2.06 -1.99 9.58
N VAL A 163 2.26 -3.31 9.58
CA VAL A 163 3.15 -3.99 10.53
C VAL A 163 4.57 -3.45 10.43
N ILE A 164 5.12 -3.28 9.21
CA ILE A 164 6.46 -2.71 9.00
C ILE A 164 6.53 -1.29 9.56
N VAL A 165 5.55 -0.43 9.27
CA VAL A 165 5.51 0.94 9.78
C VAL A 165 5.43 0.98 11.30
N LEU A 166 4.63 0.12 11.92
CA LEU A 166 4.53 0.02 13.39
C LEU A 166 5.86 -0.43 14.02
N ILE A 167 6.55 -1.41 13.45
CA ILE A 167 7.88 -1.83 13.91
C ILE A 167 8.87 -0.66 13.83
N CYS A 168 8.86 0.10 12.74
CA CYS A 168 9.72 1.26 12.58
C CYS A 168 9.42 2.35 13.63
N LEU A 169 8.13 2.59 13.94
CA LEU A 169 7.71 3.55 14.99
C LEU A 169 8.22 3.13 16.37
N LEU A 170 8.05 1.86 16.73
CA LEU A 170 8.52 1.33 18.02
C LEU A 170 10.03 1.41 18.15
N ALA A 171 10.78 1.09 17.08
CA ALA A 171 12.24 1.19 17.08
C ALA A 171 12.74 2.62 17.29
N VAL A 172 12.09 3.62 16.69
CA VAL A 172 12.42 5.05 16.89
C VAL A 172 12.11 5.48 18.32
N SER A 173 10.95 5.11 18.87
CA SER A 173 10.55 5.45 20.23
C SER A 173 11.53 4.89 21.27
N TYR A 174 11.94 3.64 21.11
CA TYR A 174 12.92 3.00 22.01
C TYR A 174 14.28 3.69 22.01
N THR A 175 14.75 4.13 20.85
CA THR A 175 16.03 4.83 20.72
C THR A 175 16.00 6.21 21.40
N HIS A 176 14.85 6.90 21.32
CA HIS A 176 14.68 8.20 21.99
C HIS A 176 14.65 8.08 23.51
N LEU A 177 13.94 7.08 24.06
CA LEU A 177 13.89 6.87 25.52
C LEU A 177 15.27 6.57 26.09
N ARG A 178 16.06 5.73 25.43
CA ARG A 178 17.42 5.38 25.89
C ARG A 178 18.41 6.55 25.85
N ALA A 179 18.22 7.50 24.93
CA ALA A 179 19.07 8.69 24.84
C ALA A 179 18.83 9.70 25.97
N HIS A 180 17.73 9.59 26.71
CA HIS A 180 17.41 10.44 27.87
C HIS A 180 17.85 9.81 29.21
N GLU A 181 18.28 8.54 29.23
CA GLU A 181 18.73 7.84 30.43
C GLU A 181 20.27 7.84 30.60
N THR A 182 21.00 8.36 29.61
CA THR A 182 22.48 8.50 29.63
C THR A 182 22.89 9.97 29.71
#